data_34afca8d2dd3de0eeb78422137dd186e
#
_entry.id   34afca8d2dd3de0eeb78422137dd186e
#
_cell.length_a   1.000
_cell.length_b   1.000
_cell.length_c   1.000
_cell.angle_alpha   90.00
_cell.angle_beta   90.00
_cell.angle_gamma   90.00
#
_symmetry.space_group_name_H-M   'P 1'
#
loop_
_entity.id
_entity.type
_entity.pdbx_description
1 polymer ?
#
loop_
_entity_poly.entity_id
_entity_poly.type
_entity_poly.pdbx_seq_one_letter_code
_entity_poly.pdbx_strand_id
1 'polypeptide(L)'
;MNNEWQYHLVKGISWLVCRLPYKLILLIGACLGPVYGLIAKKQKLRGINNIKIGMNMNDQEAEQLIDKLFKNLGRSVMEVLYMPNLTKSFINKHIEMRGVEHLEKAIAEDKGVIVLTGHVGNWEWMGAAMAAHGYPSTTIVKKQPNAQFTRLMNEYREMVGLDVFASGGNEIVSAAKALKKKKLLGFLADQDGYINGLPVPFLGQDSSAVMGPATFAKKFGSPVVPIFASRKPEGGHIVHILPALHYEETGDEDVDMYRLTEACVRVTEDFIREHPDEWLWFQHRWMTKMDQIIDYDKKIAIRERAHEKQ
;
A
#
# COMPACT_ATOMS: atom_id res chain seq x y z
N MET A 1 -13.35 -2.81 28.37
CA MET A 1 -13.70 -1.39 28.61
C MET A 1 -13.89 -0.72 27.27
N ASN A 2 -15.04 -0.09 27.06
CA ASN A 2 -15.41 0.52 25.79
C ASN A 2 -14.58 1.81 25.61
N ASN A 3 -13.58 1.81 24.74
CA ASN A 3 -12.69 2.97 24.53
C ASN A 3 -13.33 4.02 23.58
N GLU A 4 -14.63 4.22 23.64
CA GLU A 4 -15.41 5.18 22.83
C GLU A 4 -14.82 6.61 22.89
N TRP A 5 -14.26 7.00 24.03
CA TRP A 5 -13.62 8.31 24.20
C TRP A 5 -12.46 8.54 23.19
N GLN A 6 -11.72 7.48 22.79
CA GLN A 6 -10.64 7.58 21.81
C GLN A 6 -11.18 7.97 20.43
N TYR A 7 -12.31 7.34 20.03
CA TYR A 7 -12.99 7.68 18.78
C TYR A 7 -13.41 9.17 18.78
N HIS A 8 -14.09 9.62 19.84
CA HIS A 8 -14.56 11.01 19.93
C HIS A 8 -13.41 12.00 20.02
N LEU A 9 -12.33 11.66 20.71
CA LEU A 9 -11.13 12.50 20.80
C LEU A 9 -10.51 12.68 19.39
N VAL A 10 -10.24 11.60 18.66
CA VAL A 10 -9.63 11.69 17.32
C VAL A 10 -10.57 12.40 16.34
N LYS A 11 -11.87 12.16 16.43
CA LYS A 11 -12.87 12.86 15.61
C LYS A 11 -12.92 14.37 15.94
N GLY A 12 -12.79 14.75 17.21
CA GLY A 12 -12.68 16.15 17.61
C GLY A 12 -11.39 16.81 17.09
N ILE A 13 -10.27 16.11 17.15
CA ILE A 13 -9.00 16.59 16.55
C ILE A 13 -9.16 16.77 15.04
N SER A 14 -9.74 15.77 14.35
CA SER A 14 -10.01 15.86 12.90
C SER A 14 -10.91 17.07 12.57
N TRP A 15 -11.94 17.32 13.37
CA TRP A 15 -12.80 18.48 13.20
C TRP A 15 -12.03 19.81 13.33
N LEU A 16 -11.06 19.92 14.25
CA LEU A 16 -10.19 21.07 14.36
C LEU A 16 -9.25 21.18 13.15
N VAL A 17 -8.63 20.06 12.75
CA VAL A 17 -7.73 20.00 11.59
C VAL A 17 -8.44 20.44 10.32
N CYS A 18 -9.69 20.03 10.14
CA CYS A 18 -10.51 20.42 8.97
C CYS A 18 -10.83 21.93 8.89
N ARG A 19 -10.60 22.72 9.95
CA ARG A 19 -10.75 24.17 9.97
C ARG A 19 -9.50 24.94 9.61
N LEU A 20 -8.36 24.24 9.58
CA LEU A 20 -7.08 24.86 9.28
C LEU A 20 -6.81 24.88 7.76
N PRO A 21 -6.09 25.90 7.25
CA PRO A 21 -5.61 25.89 5.88
C PRO A 21 -4.72 24.67 5.60
N TYR A 22 -4.85 24.08 4.41
CA TYR A 22 -4.10 22.87 4.04
C TYR A 22 -2.58 23.00 4.22
N LYS A 23 -1.99 24.14 3.85
CA LYS A 23 -0.54 24.39 4.06
C LYS A 23 -0.14 24.36 5.53
N LEU A 24 -1.03 24.80 6.42
CA LEU A 24 -0.76 24.79 7.87
C LEU A 24 -0.79 23.36 8.44
N ILE A 25 -1.74 22.52 7.99
CA ILE A 25 -1.77 21.12 8.44
C ILE A 25 -0.52 20.36 7.98
N LEU A 26 -0.02 20.61 6.77
CA LEU A 26 1.24 20.04 6.30
C LEU A 26 2.44 20.47 7.14
N LEU A 27 2.49 21.73 7.55
CA LEU A 27 3.56 22.25 8.43
C LEU A 27 3.49 21.59 9.82
N ILE A 28 2.30 21.52 10.42
CA ILE A 28 2.07 20.84 11.70
C ILE A 28 2.51 19.38 11.61
N GLY A 29 2.08 18.66 10.57
CA GLY A 29 2.48 17.28 10.34
C GLY A 29 3.98 17.12 10.19
N ALA A 30 4.63 18.01 9.44
CA ALA A 30 6.08 18.02 9.25
C ALA A 30 6.86 18.25 10.56
N CYS A 31 6.27 18.94 11.54
CA CYS A 31 6.86 19.11 12.87
C CYS A 31 6.57 17.92 13.80
N LEU A 32 5.34 17.38 13.76
CA LEU A 32 4.92 16.27 14.62
C LEU A 32 5.59 14.94 14.25
N GLY A 33 5.86 14.72 12.97
CA GLY A 33 6.50 13.48 12.50
C GLY A 33 7.85 13.19 13.16
N PRO A 34 8.83 14.11 13.12
CA PRO A 34 10.11 13.95 13.81
C PRO A 34 9.96 13.78 15.33
N VAL A 35 9.01 14.48 15.97
CA VAL A 35 8.71 14.29 17.40
C VAL A 35 8.26 12.85 17.68
N TYR A 36 7.38 12.31 16.81
CA TYR A 36 7.01 10.90 16.90
C TYR A 36 8.23 9.99 16.73
N GLY A 37 9.14 10.29 15.80
CA GLY A 37 10.39 9.55 15.60
C GLY A 37 11.30 9.50 16.84
N LEU A 38 11.31 10.56 17.66
CA LEU A 38 12.03 10.57 18.93
C LEU A 38 11.42 9.65 19.99
N ILE A 39 10.10 9.51 19.98
CA ILE A 39 9.35 8.64 20.91
C ILE A 39 9.39 7.19 20.42
N ALA A 40 9.21 6.97 19.12
CA ALA A 40 9.13 5.65 18.47
C ALA A 40 10.53 5.05 18.18
N LYS A 41 11.44 5.06 19.19
CA LYS A 41 12.84 4.66 19.04
C LYS A 41 13.03 3.26 18.42
N LYS A 42 12.19 2.28 18.80
CA LYS A 42 12.26 0.92 18.25
C LYS A 42 11.91 0.88 16.76
N GLN A 43 10.88 1.62 16.35
CA GLN A 43 10.48 1.75 14.95
C GLN A 43 11.57 2.49 14.16
N LYS A 44 12.10 3.59 14.67
CA LYS A 44 13.18 4.34 14.03
C LYS A 44 14.41 3.47 13.80
N LEU A 45 14.88 2.74 14.82
CA LEU A 45 16.02 1.84 14.69
C LEU A 45 15.78 0.72 13.68
N ARG A 46 14.59 0.11 13.69
CA ARG A 46 14.21 -0.88 12.67
C ARG A 46 14.23 -0.28 11.27
N GLY A 47 13.66 0.90 11.10
CA GLY A 47 13.67 1.60 9.81
C GLY A 47 15.08 1.86 9.30
N ILE A 48 15.99 2.34 10.14
CA ILE A 48 17.41 2.55 9.80
C ILE A 48 18.04 1.24 9.33
N ASN A 49 17.87 0.15 10.08
CA ASN A 49 18.41 -1.15 9.70
C ASN A 49 17.86 -1.66 8.37
N ASN A 50 16.55 -1.51 8.15
CA ASN A 50 15.91 -1.92 6.90
C ASN A 50 16.39 -1.07 5.70
N ILE A 51 16.59 0.24 5.88
CA ILE A 51 17.15 1.13 4.86
C ILE A 51 18.57 0.70 4.49
N LYS A 52 19.42 0.47 5.50
CA LYS A 52 20.81 0.03 5.26
C LYS A 52 20.85 -1.24 4.42
N ILE A 53 20.01 -2.21 4.74
CA ILE A 53 19.94 -3.50 4.05
C ILE A 53 19.36 -3.33 2.63
N GLY A 54 18.19 -2.69 2.51
CA GLY A 54 17.45 -2.62 1.25
C GLY A 54 17.99 -1.61 0.24
N MET A 55 18.66 -0.54 0.72
CA MET A 55 19.20 0.54 -0.14
C MET A 55 20.73 0.57 -0.18
N ASN A 56 21.41 -0.30 0.56
CA ASN A 56 22.86 -0.32 0.69
C ASN A 56 23.44 1.04 1.13
N MET A 57 22.76 1.73 2.04
CA MET A 57 23.13 3.04 2.58
C MET A 57 23.97 2.90 3.85
N ASN A 58 24.86 3.88 4.10
CA ASN A 58 25.56 3.98 5.37
C ASN A 58 24.64 4.50 6.50
N ASP A 59 25.16 4.55 7.74
CA ASP A 59 24.38 4.95 8.92
C ASP A 59 23.84 6.37 8.78
N GLN A 60 24.65 7.32 8.34
CA GLN A 60 24.27 8.72 8.20
C GLN A 60 23.20 8.92 7.13
N GLU A 61 23.34 8.27 5.98
CA GLU A 61 22.34 8.31 4.90
C GLU A 61 21.01 7.70 5.34
N ALA A 62 21.05 6.56 6.04
CA ALA A 62 19.87 5.89 6.54
C ALA A 62 19.15 6.72 7.63
N GLU A 63 19.89 7.41 8.50
CA GLU A 63 19.32 8.34 9.49
C GLU A 63 18.65 9.54 8.82
N GLN A 64 19.28 10.13 7.81
CA GLN A 64 18.68 11.23 7.05
C GLN A 64 17.41 10.79 6.33
N LEU A 65 17.39 9.61 5.75
CA LEU A 65 16.23 9.08 5.03
C LEU A 65 15.07 8.77 5.98
N ILE A 66 15.34 8.13 7.13
CA ILE A 66 14.29 7.82 8.10
C ILE A 66 13.69 9.09 8.71
N ASP A 67 14.47 10.16 8.90
CA ASP A 67 13.96 11.43 9.39
C ASP A 67 13.06 12.14 8.36
N LYS A 68 13.39 12.03 7.06
CA LYS A 68 12.50 12.47 5.97
C LYS A 68 11.19 11.66 5.97
N LEU A 69 11.27 10.34 6.12
CA LEU A 69 10.10 9.48 6.21
C LEU A 69 9.19 9.89 7.38
N PHE A 70 9.73 10.09 8.60
CA PHE A 70 8.91 10.51 9.73
C PHE A 70 8.22 11.86 9.48
N LYS A 71 8.93 12.80 8.84
CA LYS A 71 8.35 14.08 8.42
C LYS A 71 7.18 13.90 7.45
N ASN A 72 7.33 13.02 6.45
CA ASN A 72 6.27 12.71 5.47
C ASN A 72 5.12 11.93 6.13
N LEU A 73 5.43 10.99 7.03
CA LEU A 73 4.41 10.27 7.81
C LEU A 73 3.55 11.22 8.65
N GLY A 74 4.18 12.20 9.33
CA GLY A 74 3.44 13.21 10.08
C GLY A 74 2.48 14.02 9.20
N ARG A 75 2.93 14.39 7.98
CA ARG A 75 2.06 15.05 6.99
C ARG A 75 0.90 14.13 6.58
N SER A 76 1.18 12.85 6.28
CA SER A 76 0.15 11.88 5.89
C SER A 76 -0.87 11.65 7.00
N VAL A 77 -0.47 11.60 8.27
CA VAL A 77 -1.40 11.52 9.41
C VAL A 77 -2.32 12.73 9.46
N MET A 78 -1.77 13.95 9.28
CA MET A 78 -2.59 15.17 9.24
C MET A 78 -3.55 15.19 8.04
N GLU A 79 -3.12 14.69 6.89
CA GLU A 79 -3.96 14.53 5.70
C GLU A 79 -5.08 13.50 5.90
N VAL A 80 -4.83 12.40 6.60
CA VAL A 80 -5.88 11.44 6.97
C VAL A 80 -6.92 12.09 7.89
N LEU A 81 -6.48 12.89 8.87
CA LEU A 81 -7.40 13.66 9.73
C LEU A 81 -8.17 14.74 8.93
N TYR A 82 -7.66 15.17 7.79
CA TYR A 82 -8.30 16.15 6.89
C TYR A 82 -9.24 15.52 5.85
N MET A 83 -9.36 14.18 5.81
CA MET A 83 -10.19 13.46 4.83
C MET A 83 -11.65 13.96 4.74
N PRO A 84 -12.31 14.40 5.83
CA PRO A 84 -13.66 14.98 5.71
C PRO A 84 -13.78 16.21 4.79
N ASN A 85 -12.67 16.90 4.49
CA ASN A 85 -12.63 18.05 3.58
C ASN A 85 -12.29 17.69 2.13
N LEU A 86 -12.09 16.40 1.80
CA LEU A 86 -11.76 15.95 0.45
C LEU A 86 -12.98 16.04 -0.48
N THR A 87 -13.28 17.23 -0.95
CA THR A 87 -14.23 17.41 -2.05
C THR A 87 -13.57 17.08 -3.39
N LYS A 88 -14.36 16.75 -4.41
CA LYS A 88 -13.86 16.53 -5.79
C LYS A 88 -13.02 17.71 -6.30
N SER A 89 -13.43 18.94 -6.00
CA SER A 89 -12.69 20.15 -6.38
C SER A 89 -11.33 20.23 -5.66
N PHE A 90 -11.28 19.87 -4.37
CA PHE A 90 -10.04 19.83 -3.61
C PHE A 90 -9.09 18.76 -4.15
N ILE A 91 -9.60 17.55 -4.42
CA ILE A 91 -8.85 16.45 -5.00
C ILE A 91 -8.24 16.86 -6.34
N ASN A 92 -9.03 17.37 -7.28
CA ASN A 92 -8.56 17.80 -8.60
C ASN A 92 -7.48 18.89 -8.53
N LYS A 93 -7.52 19.73 -7.51
CA LYS A 93 -6.50 20.79 -7.30
C LYS A 93 -5.18 20.24 -6.74
N HIS A 94 -5.25 19.25 -5.86
CA HIS A 94 -4.10 18.82 -5.07
C HIS A 94 -3.55 17.45 -5.46
N ILE A 95 -4.32 16.64 -6.18
CA ILE A 95 -3.90 15.31 -6.60
C ILE A 95 -3.88 15.25 -8.13
N GLU A 96 -2.73 14.91 -8.67
CA GLU A 96 -2.50 14.69 -10.10
C GLU A 96 -2.59 13.19 -10.38
N MET A 97 -3.32 12.81 -11.43
CA MET A 97 -3.42 11.42 -11.89
C MET A 97 -2.55 11.26 -13.13
N ARG A 98 -1.57 10.34 -13.12
CA ARG A 98 -0.69 10.03 -14.25
C ARG A 98 -0.86 8.60 -14.70
N GLY A 99 -0.93 8.37 -16.02
CA GLY A 99 -1.07 7.03 -16.60
C GLY A 99 -2.50 6.48 -16.52
N VAL A 100 -3.51 7.35 -16.50
CA VAL A 100 -4.94 6.95 -16.43
C VAL A 100 -5.30 6.00 -17.57
N GLU A 101 -4.70 6.16 -18.73
CA GLU A 101 -4.87 5.31 -19.91
C GLU A 101 -4.56 3.84 -19.65
N HIS A 102 -3.61 3.52 -18.75
CA HIS A 102 -3.29 2.15 -18.37
C HIS A 102 -4.43 1.50 -17.58
N LEU A 103 -5.05 2.27 -16.68
CA LEU A 103 -6.19 1.79 -15.92
C LEU A 103 -7.43 1.62 -16.82
N GLU A 104 -7.71 2.58 -17.69
CA GLU A 104 -8.84 2.52 -18.61
C GLU A 104 -8.73 1.33 -19.56
N LYS A 105 -7.51 1.05 -20.06
CA LYS A 105 -7.23 -0.16 -20.85
C LYS A 105 -7.53 -1.44 -20.06
N ALA A 106 -7.12 -1.51 -18.80
CA ALA A 106 -7.38 -2.66 -17.94
C ALA A 106 -8.88 -2.81 -17.62
N ILE A 107 -9.60 -1.71 -17.40
CA ILE A 107 -11.06 -1.72 -17.18
C ILE A 107 -11.81 -2.21 -18.43
N ALA A 108 -11.33 -1.85 -19.62
CA ALA A 108 -11.94 -2.26 -20.87
C ALA A 108 -11.90 -3.78 -21.12
N GLU A 109 -11.05 -4.54 -20.41
CA GLU A 109 -11.06 -6.00 -20.42
C GLU A 109 -12.31 -6.63 -19.78
N ASP A 110 -13.08 -5.82 -19.03
CA ASP A 110 -14.37 -6.22 -18.45
C ASP A 110 -14.30 -7.38 -17.41
N LYS A 111 -13.15 -7.52 -16.75
CA LYS A 111 -12.86 -8.60 -15.78
C LYS A 111 -12.72 -8.14 -14.33
N GLY A 112 -12.93 -6.82 -14.06
CA GLY A 112 -12.48 -6.17 -12.84
C GLY A 112 -10.96 -6.00 -12.84
N VAL A 113 -10.43 -5.15 -11.97
CA VAL A 113 -9.00 -4.81 -11.94
C VAL A 113 -8.43 -5.03 -10.55
N ILE A 114 -7.28 -5.67 -10.47
CA ILE A 114 -6.50 -5.77 -9.24
C ILE A 114 -5.56 -4.58 -9.19
N VAL A 115 -5.73 -3.74 -8.19
CA VAL A 115 -4.82 -2.63 -7.90
C VAL A 115 -3.73 -3.13 -6.96
N LEU A 116 -2.52 -3.23 -7.48
CA LEU A 116 -1.33 -3.50 -6.68
C LEU A 116 -0.82 -2.18 -6.11
N THR A 117 -0.70 -2.10 -4.80
CA THR A 117 -0.12 -0.94 -4.13
C THR A 117 0.68 -1.36 -2.89
N GLY A 118 1.23 -0.38 -2.18
CA GLY A 118 2.00 -0.57 -0.97
C GLY A 118 1.82 0.58 0.01
N HIS A 119 2.46 0.47 1.18
CA HIS A 119 2.48 1.54 2.19
C HIS A 119 3.48 2.65 1.82
N VAL A 120 3.31 3.21 0.61
CA VAL A 120 4.13 4.30 0.03
C VAL A 120 3.27 5.55 -0.11
N GLY A 121 3.79 6.69 0.28
CA GLY A 121 3.08 7.97 0.20
C GLY A 121 1.80 8.01 1.04
N ASN A 122 0.75 8.59 0.47
CA ASN A 122 -0.57 8.61 1.10
C ASN A 122 -1.57 7.76 0.31
N TRP A 123 -1.57 6.45 0.57
CA TRP A 123 -2.48 5.49 -0.07
C TRP A 123 -3.97 5.75 0.23
N GLU A 124 -4.30 6.41 1.35
CA GLU A 124 -5.68 6.80 1.67
C GLU A 124 -6.19 7.89 0.72
N TRP A 125 -5.36 8.90 0.45
CA TRP A 125 -5.69 9.95 -0.51
C TRP A 125 -5.66 9.44 -1.96
N MET A 126 -4.78 8.47 -2.26
CA MET A 126 -4.81 7.76 -3.54
C MET A 126 -6.16 7.10 -3.77
N GLY A 127 -6.64 6.33 -2.79
CA GLY A 127 -7.97 5.71 -2.86
C GLY A 127 -9.09 6.73 -3.03
N ALA A 128 -9.06 7.83 -2.27
CA ALA A 128 -10.02 8.91 -2.40
C ALA A 128 -10.02 9.55 -3.80
N ALA A 129 -8.83 9.73 -4.39
CA ALA A 129 -8.70 10.27 -5.75
C ALA A 129 -9.29 9.31 -6.79
N MET A 130 -9.02 8.02 -6.67
CA MET A 130 -9.61 7.00 -7.54
C MET A 130 -11.15 7.04 -7.49
N ALA A 131 -11.73 7.07 -6.29
CA ALA A 131 -13.18 7.15 -6.12
C ALA A 131 -13.76 8.45 -6.68
N ALA A 132 -13.13 9.60 -6.44
CA ALA A 132 -13.56 10.90 -6.94
C ALA A 132 -13.55 11.01 -8.48
N HIS A 133 -12.68 10.25 -9.15
CA HIS A 133 -12.61 10.16 -10.62
C HIS A 133 -13.55 9.09 -11.19
N GLY A 134 -14.39 8.46 -10.37
CA GLY A 134 -15.41 7.52 -10.82
C GLY A 134 -14.93 6.08 -10.95
N TYR A 135 -13.79 5.73 -10.37
CA TYR A 135 -13.30 4.36 -10.34
C TYR A 135 -13.79 3.66 -9.08
N PRO A 136 -14.75 2.72 -9.16
CA PRO A 136 -15.35 2.07 -7.99
C PRO A 136 -14.32 1.13 -7.34
N SER A 137 -13.71 1.63 -6.27
CA SER A 137 -12.59 0.96 -5.60
C SER A 137 -13.04 0.30 -4.31
N THR A 138 -12.48 -0.86 -4.04
CA THR A 138 -12.65 -1.57 -2.77
C THR A 138 -11.31 -2.11 -2.27
N THR A 139 -11.17 -2.27 -0.97
CA THR A 139 -9.95 -2.82 -0.37
C THR A 139 -10.27 -3.77 0.76
N ILE A 140 -9.39 -4.77 0.94
CA ILE A 140 -9.43 -5.67 2.09
C ILE A 140 -8.58 -5.04 3.19
N VAL A 141 -9.18 -4.77 4.34
CA VAL A 141 -8.49 -4.16 5.47
C VAL A 141 -8.39 -5.13 6.62
N LYS A 142 -7.17 -5.35 7.12
CA LYS A 142 -6.97 -6.07 8.39
C LYS A 142 -7.57 -5.25 9.54
N LYS A 143 -8.32 -5.93 10.42
CA LYS A 143 -8.76 -5.32 11.68
C LYS A 143 -7.54 -4.82 12.45
N GLN A 144 -7.54 -3.54 12.77
CA GLN A 144 -6.51 -2.98 13.63
C GLN A 144 -6.74 -3.44 15.09
N PRO A 145 -5.69 -3.53 15.91
CA PRO A 145 -5.83 -3.88 17.33
C PRO A 145 -6.81 -2.96 18.07
N ASN A 146 -6.90 -1.69 17.66
CA ASN A 146 -7.85 -0.72 18.19
C ASN A 146 -9.10 -0.65 17.30
N ALA A 147 -10.23 -1.21 17.79
CA ALA A 147 -11.50 -1.22 17.07
C ALA A 147 -12.05 0.18 16.78
N GLN A 148 -11.79 1.16 17.64
CA GLN A 148 -12.27 2.54 17.47
C GLN A 148 -11.51 3.24 16.35
N PHE A 149 -10.22 2.98 16.23
CA PHE A 149 -9.43 3.47 15.10
C PHE A 149 -9.89 2.83 13.77
N THR A 150 -10.15 1.52 13.77
CA THR A 150 -10.72 0.83 12.59
C THR A 150 -12.04 1.47 12.16
N ARG A 151 -12.95 1.73 13.13
CA ARG A 151 -14.24 2.37 12.86
C ARG A 151 -14.06 3.74 12.21
N LEU A 152 -13.20 4.59 12.77
CA LEU A 152 -12.94 5.93 12.25
C LEU A 152 -12.36 5.90 10.83
N MET A 153 -11.38 5.03 10.59
CA MET A 153 -10.77 4.90 9.26
C MET A 153 -11.77 4.41 8.21
N ASN A 154 -12.63 3.46 8.58
CA ASN A 154 -13.67 2.98 7.67
C ASN A 154 -14.68 4.08 7.36
N GLU A 155 -15.13 4.83 8.38
CA GLU A 155 -16.01 6.00 8.19
C GLU A 155 -15.39 7.01 7.20
N TYR A 156 -14.10 7.33 7.36
CA TYR A 156 -13.43 8.27 6.45
C TYR A 156 -13.30 7.73 5.03
N ARG A 157 -13.01 6.45 4.86
CA ARG A 157 -12.96 5.81 3.53
C ARG A 157 -14.34 5.81 2.85
N GLU A 158 -15.38 5.47 3.60
CA GLU A 158 -16.76 5.51 3.10
C GLU A 158 -17.19 6.92 2.69
N MET A 159 -16.80 7.94 3.46
CA MET A 159 -17.08 9.37 3.13
C MET A 159 -16.49 9.79 1.78
N VAL A 160 -15.35 9.23 1.39
CA VAL A 160 -14.71 9.53 0.09
C VAL A 160 -15.08 8.54 -1.01
N GLY A 161 -16.02 7.64 -0.76
CA GLY A 161 -16.57 6.71 -1.76
C GLY A 161 -15.79 5.40 -1.92
N LEU A 162 -14.98 5.01 -0.93
CA LEU A 162 -14.31 3.72 -0.90
C LEU A 162 -15.16 2.67 -0.19
N ASP A 163 -15.38 1.54 -0.83
CA ASP A 163 -15.95 0.37 -0.18
C ASP A 163 -14.87 -0.37 0.62
N VAL A 164 -15.16 -0.69 1.89
CA VAL A 164 -14.22 -1.36 2.77
C VAL A 164 -14.77 -2.72 3.20
N PHE A 165 -13.99 -3.78 3.01
CA PHE A 165 -14.30 -5.09 3.56
C PHE A 165 -13.43 -5.37 4.78
N ALA A 166 -14.07 -5.53 5.95
CA ALA A 166 -13.35 -5.93 7.16
C ALA A 166 -12.85 -7.37 7.04
N SER A 167 -11.58 -7.61 7.34
CA SER A 167 -11.03 -8.96 7.44
C SER A 167 -11.61 -9.70 8.66
N GLY A 168 -11.83 -11.00 8.53
CA GLY A 168 -12.26 -11.88 9.64
C GLY A 168 -13.55 -12.64 9.41
N GLY A 169 -13.90 -12.95 8.15
CA GLY A 169 -15.03 -13.82 7.87
C GLY A 169 -15.13 -14.24 6.41
N ASN A 170 -15.55 -13.35 5.54
CA ASN A 170 -15.79 -13.65 4.14
C ASN A 170 -15.07 -12.69 3.19
N GLU A 171 -13.88 -12.20 3.57
CA GLU A 171 -13.13 -11.23 2.76
C GLU A 171 -12.80 -11.75 1.37
N ILE A 172 -12.43 -13.03 1.25
CA ILE A 172 -12.15 -13.67 -0.06
C ILE A 172 -13.42 -13.67 -0.93
N VAL A 173 -14.57 -14.01 -0.33
CA VAL A 173 -15.86 -14.00 -1.04
C VAL A 173 -16.26 -12.58 -1.43
N SER A 174 -16.02 -11.62 -0.54
CA SER A 174 -16.33 -10.21 -0.81
C SER A 174 -15.44 -9.63 -1.91
N ALA A 175 -14.14 -9.94 -1.89
CA ALA A 175 -13.20 -9.59 -2.94
C ALA A 175 -13.59 -10.21 -4.30
N ALA A 176 -13.93 -11.50 -4.31
CA ALA A 176 -14.43 -12.18 -5.50
C ALA A 176 -15.70 -11.53 -6.06
N LYS A 177 -16.64 -11.15 -5.19
CA LYS A 177 -17.86 -10.41 -5.59
C LYS A 177 -17.54 -9.03 -6.15
N ALA A 178 -16.53 -8.33 -5.60
CA ALA A 178 -16.11 -7.03 -6.10
C ALA A 178 -15.56 -7.14 -7.53
N LEU A 179 -14.66 -8.08 -7.80
CA LEU A 179 -14.13 -8.33 -9.15
C LEU A 179 -15.23 -8.75 -10.13
N LYS A 180 -16.14 -9.64 -9.74
CA LYS A 180 -17.32 -10.00 -10.57
C LYS A 180 -18.23 -8.81 -10.88
N LYS A 181 -18.26 -7.78 -10.01
CA LYS A 181 -18.95 -6.51 -10.24
C LYS A 181 -18.08 -5.49 -10.98
N LYS A 182 -16.93 -5.91 -11.52
CA LYS A 182 -16.00 -5.08 -12.31
C LYS A 182 -15.44 -3.89 -11.51
N LYS A 183 -15.33 -4.04 -10.17
CA LYS A 183 -14.71 -3.04 -9.30
C LYS A 183 -13.20 -3.19 -9.29
N LEU A 184 -12.52 -2.15 -8.86
CA LEU A 184 -11.11 -2.19 -8.54
C LEU A 184 -10.92 -2.80 -7.15
N LEU A 185 -10.06 -3.81 -7.03
CA LEU A 185 -9.74 -4.48 -5.78
C LEU A 185 -8.29 -4.18 -5.38
N GLY A 186 -8.13 -3.35 -4.36
CA GLY A 186 -6.81 -2.92 -3.86
C GLY A 186 -6.15 -3.92 -2.91
N PHE A 187 -4.85 -4.16 -3.16
CA PHE A 187 -3.97 -4.94 -2.29
C PHE A 187 -2.72 -4.13 -1.94
N LEU A 188 -2.49 -3.92 -0.64
CA LEU A 188 -1.21 -3.44 -0.13
C LEU A 188 -0.32 -4.67 0.07
N ALA A 189 0.52 -4.99 -0.92
CA ALA A 189 1.25 -6.26 -0.99
C ALA A 189 2.73 -6.15 -0.62
N ASP A 190 3.16 -5.04 -0.03
CA ASP A 190 4.54 -4.71 0.32
C ASP A 190 4.97 -5.22 1.71
N GLN A 191 4.11 -5.95 2.41
CA GLN A 191 4.41 -6.52 3.73
C GLN A 191 4.90 -7.97 3.63
N ASP A 192 5.35 -8.50 4.77
CA ASP A 192 5.74 -9.91 4.89
C ASP A 192 4.55 -10.84 4.60
N GLY A 193 4.77 -11.84 3.74
CA GLY A 193 3.76 -12.84 3.37
C GLY A 193 3.58 -13.95 4.41
N TYR A 194 4.33 -13.88 5.51
CA TYR A 194 4.38 -14.89 6.58
C TYR A 194 4.74 -16.28 6.03
N ILE A 195 4.42 -17.30 6.79
CA ILE A 195 4.75 -18.70 6.47
C ILE A 195 4.07 -19.24 5.21
N ASN A 196 3.01 -18.58 4.72
CA ASN A 196 2.29 -18.97 3.50
C ASN A 196 2.79 -18.24 2.24
N GLY A 197 3.65 -17.24 2.37
CA GLY A 197 4.14 -16.47 1.23
C GLY A 197 5.07 -17.24 0.29
N LEU A 198 5.43 -16.61 -0.83
CA LEU A 198 6.44 -17.13 -1.75
C LEU A 198 7.82 -16.57 -1.42
N PRO A 199 8.91 -17.38 -1.57
CA PRO A 199 10.28 -16.93 -1.37
C PRO A 199 10.75 -16.09 -2.58
N VAL A 200 10.40 -14.81 -2.56
CA VAL A 200 10.81 -13.83 -3.58
C VAL A 200 11.71 -12.79 -2.94
N PRO A 201 12.91 -12.52 -3.48
CA PRO A 201 13.78 -11.46 -2.98
C PRO A 201 13.08 -10.11 -3.01
N PHE A 202 13.32 -9.27 -2.00
CA PHE A 202 12.83 -7.90 -1.93
C PHE A 202 13.95 -6.96 -1.52
N LEU A 203 14.24 -5.96 -2.35
CA LEU A 203 15.37 -5.05 -2.20
C LEU A 203 16.70 -5.79 -1.98
N GLY A 204 16.89 -6.88 -2.72
CA GLY A 204 18.10 -7.70 -2.68
C GLY A 204 18.21 -8.65 -1.47
N GLN A 205 17.15 -8.76 -0.64
CA GLN A 205 17.12 -9.66 0.51
C GLN A 205 16.06 -10.74 0.34
N ASP A 206 16.37 -11.95 0.79
CA ASP A 206 15.39 -13.03 0.85
C ASP A 206 14.17 -12.62 1.67
N SER A 207 12.99 -12.85 1.15
CA SER A 207 11.76 -12.43 1.80
C SER A 207 10.58 -13.33 1.46
N SER A 208 9.57 -13.32 2.32
CA SER A 208 8.28 -13.93 2.04
C SER A 208 7.36 -12.90 1.36
N ALA A 209 6.92 -13.20 0.15
CA ALA A 209 6.05 -12.31 -0.64
C ALA A 209 4.56 -12.69 -0.52
N VAL A 210 3.70 -11.67 -0.48
CA VAL A 210 2.25 -11.82 -0.45
C VAL A 210 1.74 -12.27 -1.81
N MET A 211 1.04 -13.39 -1.89
CA MET A 211 0.49 -13.96 -3.14
C MET A 211 -0.88 -13.42 -3.53
N GLY A 212 -1.53 -12.64 -2.68
CA GLY A 212 -2.91 -12.19 -2.89
C GLY A 212 -3.20 -11.63 -4.29
N PRO A 213 -2.47 -10.63 -4.78
CA PRO A 213 -2.66 -10.06 -6.11
C PRO A 213 -2.61 -11.12 -7.22
N ALA A 214 -1.56 -11.95 -7.25
CA ALA A 214 -1.38 -13.00 -8.25
C ALA A 214 -2.47 -14.08 -8.18
N THR A 215 -2.85 -14.50 -6.95
CA THR A 215 -3.91 -15.50 -6.74
C THR A 215 -5.26 -15.03 -7.29
N PHE A 216 -5.63 -13.78 -7.03
CA PHE A 216 -6.88 -13.22 -7.55
C PHE A 216 -6.81 -12.98 -9.06
N ALA A 217 -5.67 -12.51 -9.57
CA ALA A 217 -5.45 -12.32 -11.00
C ALA A 217 -5.68 -13.62 -11.78
N LYS A 218 -5.01 -14.70 -11.40
CA LYS A 218 -5.18 -16.01 -12.04
C LYS A 218 -6.59 -16.55 -11.91
N LYS A 219 -7.18 -16.47 -10.73
CA LYS A 219 -8.52 -17.04 -10.47
C LYS A 219 -9.63 -16.34 -11.25
N PHE A 220 -9.51 -15.04 -11.51
CA PHE A 220 -10.57 -14.25 -12.16
C PHE A 220 -10.18 -13.75 -13.56
N GLY A 221 -8.96 -14.00 -14.00
CA GLY A 221 -8.42 -13.46 -15.24
C GLY A 221 -8.31 -11.93 -15.23
N SER A 222 -8.24 -11.32 -14.04
CA SER A 222 -8.23 -9.87 -13.88
C SER A 222 -6.83 -9.31 -14.08
N PRO A 223 -6.65 -8.20 -14.82
CA PRO A 223 -5.36 -7.53 -14.93
C PRO A 223 -4.90 -6.98 -13.58
N VAL A 224 -3.59 -6.99 -13.35
CA VAL A 224 -2.94 -6.37 -12.18
C VAL A 224 -2.34 -5.04 -12.61
N VAL A 225 -2.87 -3.94 -12.10
CA VAL A 225 -2.41 -2.58 -12.39
C VAL A 225 -1.70 -2.03 -11.14
N PRO A 226 -0.39 -1.73 -11.20
CA PRO A 226 0.30 -1.08 -10.10
C PRO A 226 -0.12 0.38 -10.02
N ILE A 227 -0.54 0.81 -8.82
CA ILE A 227 -0.94 2.20 -8.55
C ILE A 227 -0.33 2.63 -7.23
N PHE A 228 0.48 3.67 -7.26
CA PHE A 228 1.15 4.20 -6.08
C PHE A 228 0.96 5.71 -5.97
N ALA A 229 1.19 6.26 -4.79
CA ALA A 229 1.17 7.70 -4.58
C ALA A 229 2.53 8.21 -4.15
N SER A 230 2.96 9.36 -4.69
CA SER A 230 4.08 10.13 -4.19
C SER A 230 3.66 11.55 -3.85
N ARG A 231 4.37 12.17 -2.91
CA ARG A 231 4.09 13.53 -2.45
C ARG A 231 4.72 14.56 -3.39
N LYS A 232 3.98 15.63 -3.71
CA LYS A 232 4.52 16.79 -4.40
C LYS A 232 5.27 17.71 -3.42
N PRO A 233 6.40 18.33 -3.83
CA PRO A 233 7.16 19.24 -2.96
C PRO A 233 6.30 20.38 -2.38
N GLU A 234 5.40 20.94 -3.18
CA GLU A 234 4.50 22.04 -2.80
C GLU A 234 3.27 21.61 -1.98
N GLY A 235 3.09 20.32 -1.79
CA GLY A 235 1.94 19.69 -1.14
C GLY A 235 0.97 19.04 -2.12
N GLY A 236 0.18 18.10 -1.63
CA GLY A 236 -0.63 17.20 -2.45
C GLY A 236 0.17 16.00 -2.97
N HIS A 237 -0.40 15.28 -3.92
CA HIS A 237 0.13 13.99 -4.36
C HIS A 237 0.07 13.83 -5.88
N ILE A 238 0.91 12.93 -6.39
CA ILE A 238 0.81 12.33 -7.71
C ILE A 238 0.39 10.88 -7.51
N VAL A 239 -0.68 10.48 -8.16
CA VAL A 239 -1.08 9.06 -8.27
C VAL A 239 -0.50 8.54 -9.58
N HIS A 240 0.45 7.62 -9.46
CA HIS A 240 1.12 6.96 -10.58
C HIS A 240 0.40 5.68 -10.91
N ILE A 241 -0.20 5.60 -12.08
CA ILE A 241 -0.86 4.42 -12.61
C ILE A 241 0.07 3.84 -13.66
N LEU A 242 0.65 2.68 -13.38
CA LEU A 242 1.61 2.04 -14.25
C LEU A 242 0.92 1.05 -15.20
N PRO A 243 1.57 0.63 -16.28
CA PRO A 243 1.05 -0.42 -17.16
C PRO A 243 0.66 -1.67 -16.39
N ALA A 244 -0.41 -2.33 -16.82
CA ALA A 244 -0.79 -3.63 -16.26
C ALA A 244 0.37 -4.62 -16.38
N LEU A 245 0.57 -5.41 -15.32
CA LEU A 245 1.60 -6.43 -15.32
C LEU A 245 1.24 -7.54 -16.29
N HIS A 246 2.16 -7.84 -17.19
CA HIS A 246 2.05 -8.95 -18.11
C HIS A 246 2.99 -10.08 -17.70
N TYR A 247 2.55 -11.30 -17.86
CA TYR A 247 3.38 -12.49 -17.73
C TYR A 247 2.98 -13.47 -18.83
N GLU A 248 3.96 -14.20 -19.33
CA GLU A 248 3.70 -15.26 -20.31
C GLU A 248 3.27 -16.53 -19.56
N GLU A 249 2.13 -17.08 -19.94
CA GLU A 249 1.66 -18.36 -19.42
C GLU A 249 2.57 -19.48 -19.92
N THR A 250 3.14 -20.22 -19.00
CA THR A 250 4.06 -21.32 -19.30
C THR A 250 3.34 -22.68 -19.40
N GLY A 251 2.09 -22.74 -18.98
CA GLY A 251 1.31 -23.97 -18.78
C GLY A 251 1.59 -24.67 -17.43
N ASP A 252 2.53 -24.14 -16.64
CA ASP A 252 2.78 -24.55 -15.26
C ASP A 252 2.20 -23.48 -14.32
N GLU A 253 1.07 -23.78 -13.67
CA GLU A 253 0.34 -22.82 -12.84
C GLU A 253 1.18 -22.30 -11.67
N ASP A 254 2.05 -23.12 -11.08
CA ASP A 254 2.90 -22.75 -9.96
C ASP A 254 3.97 -21.77 -10.44
N VAL A 255 4.58 -22.00 -11.62
CA VAL A 255 5.56 -21.11 -12.24
C VAL A 255 4.93 -19.76 -12.61
N ASP A 256 3.74 -19.78 -13.20
CA ASP A 256 3.01 -18.57 -13.57
C ASP A 256 2.65 -17.72 -12.34
N MET A 257 2.22 -18.38 -11.25
CA MET A 257 1.94 -17.72 -9.97
C MET A 257 3.19 -17.07 -9.40
N TYR A 258 4.33 -17.77 -9.48
CA TYR A 258 5.61 -17.25 -9.01
C TYR A 258 6.01 -16.01 -9.83
N ARG A 259 6.00 -16.11 -11.16
CA ARG A 259 6.38 -15.01 -12.08
C ARG A 259 5.54 -13.74 -11.85
N LEU A 260 4.22 -13.90 -11.73
CA LEU A 260 3.35 -12.75 -11.48
C LEU A 260 3.59 -12.15 -10.08
N THR A 261 3.82 -12.99 -9.06
CA THR A 261 4.15 -12.50 -7.72
C THR A 261 5.49 -11.76 -7.72
N GLU A 262 6.50 -12.29 -8.42
CA GLU A 262 7.80 -11.64 -8.59
C GLU A 262 7.67 -10.29 -9.32
N ALA A 263 6.88 -10.22 -10.39
CA ALA A 263 6.60 -8.97 -11.09
C ALA A 263 5.92 -7.93 -10.18
N CYS A 264 5.00 -8.35 -9.32
CA CYS A 264 4.39 -7.49 -8.30
C CYS A 264 5.44 -6.94 -7.32
N VAL A 265 6.37 -7.78 -6.89
CA VAL A 265 7.45 -7.40 -5.97
C VAL A 265 8.38 -6.40 -6.65
N ARG A 266 8.85 -6.69 -7.86
CA ARG A 266 9.80 -5.85 -8.61
C ARG A 266 9.27 -4.43 -8.85
N VAL A 267 8.04 -4.30 -9.37
CA VAL A 267 7.46 -2.97 -9.63
C VAL A 267 7.27 -2.17 -8.33
N THR A 268 7.02 -2.85 -7.22
CA THR A 268 6.94 -2.20 -5.90
C THR A 268 8.31 -1.73 -5.43
N GLU A 269 9.37 -2.55 -5.63
CA GLU A 269 10.75 -2.16 -5.33
C GLU A 269 11.20 -0.95 -6.15
N ASP A 270 10.92 -0.95 -7.46
CA ASP A 270 11.30 0.14 -8.35
C ASP A 270 10.68 1.45 -7.87
N PHE A 271 9.40 1.44 -7.52
CA PHE A 271 8.73 2.63 -7.00
C PHE A 271 9.30 3.07 -5.64
N ILE A 272 9.65 2.13 -4.75
CA ILE A 272 10.29 2.45 -3.47
C ILE A 272 11.68 3.07 -3.68
N ARG A 273 12.46 2.60 -4.66
CA ARG A 273 13.77 3.15 -4.99
C ARG A 273 13.69 4.57 -5.52
N GLU A 274 12.64 4.89 -6.27
CA GLU A 274 12.39 6.25 -6.78
C GLU A 274 11.88 7.20 -5.68
N HIS A 275 11.14 6.66 -4.69
CA HIS A 275 10.50 7.42 -3.60
C HIS A 275 10.84 6.85 -2.22
N PRO A 276 12.13 6.75 -1.86
CA PRO A 276 12.55 6.00 -0.68
C PRO A 276 12.14 6.66 0.65
N ASP A 277 11.90 7.96 0.69
CA ASP A 277 11.45 8.69 1.87
C ASP A 277 9.93 8.62 2.10
N GLU A 278 9.21 7.81 1.30
CA GLU A 278 7.77 7.67 1.40
C GLU A 278 7.31 6.25 1.76
N TRP A 279 8.19 5.24 1.73
CA TRP A 279 7.84 3.87 2.13
C TRP A 279 8.04 3.66 3.63
N LEU A 280 7.11 2.91 4.27
CA LEU A 280 7.17 2.66 5.71
C LEU A 280 8.30 1.67 6.08
N TRP A 281 9.56 2.13 6.06
CA TRP A 281 10.75 1.33 6.35
C TRP A 281 10.72 0.62 7.71
N PHE A 282 9.94 1.07 8.67
CA PHE A 282 9.88 0.48 10.01
C PHE A 282 8.92 -0.72 10.12
N GLN A 283 8.27 -1.16 9.04
CA GLN A 283 7.46 -2.37 9.06
C GLN A 283 8.32 -3.65 9.09
N HIS A 284 7.70 -4.77 9.48
CA HIS A 284 8.37 -6.06 9.60
C HIS A 284 8.40 -6.80 8.25
N ARG A 285 9.13 -6.26 7.24
CA ARG A 285 9.13 -6.81 5.88
C ARG A 285 9.90 -8.12 5.75
N TRP A 286 10.94 -8.30 6.56
CA TRP A 286 11.82 -9.48 6.54
C TRP A 286 11.73 -10.24 7.87
N MET A 287 10.52 -10.42 8.40
CA MET A 287 10.31 -11.08 9.69
C MET A 287 10.34 -12.60 9.55
N THR A 288 9.74 -13.12 8.49
CA THR A 288 9.66 -14.56 8.24
C THR A 288 10.99 -15.05 7.69
N LYS A 289 11.62 -16.00 8.40
CA LYS A 289 12.80 -16.70 7.90
C LYS A 289 12.41 -17.68 6.82
N MET A 290 13.30 -17.92 5.87
CA MET A 290 13.01 -18.76 4.69
C MET A 290 12.65 -20.20 5.08
N ASP A 291 13.33 -20.77 6.06
CA ASP A 291 13.06 -22.10 6.61
C ASP A 291 11.70 -22.26 7.31
N GLN A 292 11.03 -21.14 7.62
CA GLN A 292 9.69 -21.12 8.21
C GLN A 292 8.58 -21.13 7.16
N ILE A 293 8.90 -20.90 5.89
CA ILE A 293 7.91 -20.92 4.82
C ILE A 293 7.41 -22.35 4.59
N ILE A 294 6.10 -22.52 4.61
CA ILE A 294 5.47 -23.82 4.33
C ILE A 294 5.82 -24.27 2.90
N ASP A 295 6.20 -25.54 2.75
CA ASP A 295 6.64 -26.15 1.48
C ASP A 295 7.80 -25.38 0.82
N TYR A 296 8.75 -24.89 1.62
CA TYR A 296 9.86 -24.06 1.15
C TYR A 296 10.63 -24.68 -0.02
N ASP A 297 11.08 -25.94 0.13
CA ASP A 297 11.85 -26.62 -0.93
C ASP A 297 11.06 -26.73 -2.25
N LYS A 298 9.76 -27.03 -2.16
CA LYS A 298 8.88 -27.04 -3.34
C LYS A 298 8.81 -25.66 -3.99
N LYS A 299 8.68 -24.60 -3.17
CA LYS A 299 8.60 -23.21 -3.66
C LYS A 299 9.93 -22.73 -4.24
N ILE A 300 11.06 -23.17 -3.72
CA ILE A 300 12.38 -22.90 -4.31
C ILE A 300 12.51 -23.61 -5.67
N ALA A 301 12.12 -24.87 -5.79
CA ALA A 301 12.12 -25.57 -7.08
C ALA A 301 11.21 -24.89 -8.12
N ILE A 302 10.09 -24.29 -7.70
CA ILE A 302 9.22 -23.47 -8.57
C ILE A 302 9.99 -22.22 -9.03
N ARG A 303 10.65 -21.50 -8.12
CA ARG A 303 11.49 -20.34 -8.41
C ARG A 303 12.58 -20.65 -9.44
N GLU A 304 13.29 -21.75 -9.25
CA GLU A 304 14.35 -22.19 -10.19
C GLU A 304 13.79 -22.42 -11.57
N ARG A 305 12.70 -23.20 -11.72
CA ARG A 305 12.01 -23.42 -13.01
C ARG A 305 11.48 -22.11 -13.63
N ALA A 306 11.08 -21.16 -12.83
CA ALA A 306 10.61 -19.87 -13.30
C ALA A 306 11.73 -19.05 -13.98
N HIS A 307 12.98 -19.22 -13.53
CA HIS A 307 14.15 -18.54 -14.08
C HIS A 307 14.85 -19.33 -15.20
N GLU A 308 14.73 -20.66 -15.27
CA GLU A 308 15.31 -21.48 -16.34
C GLU A 308 14.67 -21.24 -17.73
N LYS A 309 13.46 -20.69 -17.77
CA LYS A 309 12.70 -20.48 -18.99
C LYS A 309 12.68 -19.01 -19.45
N GLN A 310 13.57 -18.18 -18.92
CA GLN A 310 13.85 -16.84 -19.43
C GLN A 310 15.08 -16.89 -20.36
#